data_f179d743d53be19f03d7e61bffbdbc4c
#
_entry.id   f179d743d53be19f03d7e61bffbdbc4c
#
_cell.length_a   1.000
_cell.length_b   1.000
_cell.length_c   1.000
_cell.angle_alpha   90.00
_cell.angle_beta   90.00
_cell.angle_gamma   90.00
#
_symmetry.space_group_name_H-M   'P 1'
#
loop_
_entity.id
_entity.type
_entity.pdbx_description
1 polymer ?
#
loop_
_entity_poly.entity_id
_entity_poly.type
_entity_poly.pdbx_seq_one_letter_code
_entity_poly.pdbx_strand_id
1 'polypeptide(L)'
;MSAPAFNIVSVRENKLLGRRELVVEALHREASTPTRQSVREWVAQQLGVDVVNVLVRKIKTEFGVGRSIAEVHVYSDSKLARAVEPLYVLARNLGEEGKKLVEEAKKRRSARREKRRKRKK
;
A
#
# COMPACT_ATOMS: atom_id res chain seq x y z
N MET A 1 6.63 23.28 13.27
CA MET A 1 6.80 22.06 12.44
C MET A 1 6.05 22.21 11.13
N SER A 2 6.77 22.21 10.05
CA SER A 2 6.14 22.23 8.76
C SER A 2 5.72 20.80 8.38
N ALA A 3 4.49 20.63 7.92
CA ALA A 3 4.02 19.37 7.37
C ALA A 3 4.85 19.02 6.12
N PRO A 4 5.09 17.75 5.83
CA PRO A 4 5.80 17.39 4.61
C PRO A 4 5.05 17.86 3.37
N ALA A 5 5.79 18.39 2.40
CA ALA A 5 5.23 18.82 1.13
C ALA A 5 5.20 17.63 0.18
N PHE A 6 4.02 17.28 -0.32
CA PHE A 6 3.84 16.19 -1.27
C PHE A 6 3.67 16.71 -2.69
N ASN A 7 4.21 15.97 -3.65
CA ASN A 7 4.07 16.28 -5.06
C ASN A 7 4.00 14.99 -5.88
N ILE A 8 3.10 14.95 -6.85
CA ILE A 8 2.99 13.81 -7.77
C ILE A 8 4.00 13.99 -8.90
N VAL A 9 4.98 13.10 -8.97
CA VAL A 9 6.05 13.15 -9.97
C VAL A 9 5.61 12.49 -11.27
N SER A 10 4.94 11.35 -11.19
CA SER A 10 4.46 10.66 -12.37
C SER A 10 3.18 9.87 -12.08
N VAL A 11 2.36 9.72 -13.12
CA VAL A 11 1.13 8.93 -13.09
C VAL A 11 1.16 7.97 -14.26
N ARG A 12 0.97 6.70 -13.99
CA ARG A 12 0.89 5.67 -15.02
C ARG A 12 -0.39 4.86 -14.82
N GLU A 13 -1.21 4.77 -15.86
CA GLU A 13 -2.44 3.99 -15.81
C GLU A 13 -2.16 2.54 -16.23
N ASN A 14 -2.57 1.60 -15.39
CA ASN A 14 -2.49 0.17 -15.70
C ASN A 14 -3.92 -0.37 -15.86
N LYS A 15 -4.38 -0.43 -17.09
CA LYS A 15 -5.75 -0.87 -17.43
C LYS A 15 -5.99 -2.36 -17.14
N LEU A 16 -4.97 -3.17 -17.29
CA LEU A 16 -5.08 -4.62 -17.04
C LEU A 16 -5.40 -4.94 -15.59
N LEU A 17 -4.77 -4.19 -14.67
CA LEU A 17 -4.96 -4.38 -13.24
C LEU A 17 -5.99 -3.40 -12.65
N GLY A 18 -6.55 -2.52 -13.46
CA GLY A 18 -7.54 -1.53 -13.01
C GLY A 18 -7.01 -0.57 -11.97
N ARG A 19 -5.75 -0.13 -12.12
CA ARG A 19 -5.11 0.76 -11.17
C ARG A 19 -4.30 1.86 -11.85
N ARG A 20 -4.08 2.95 -11.10
CA ARG A 20 -3.11 3.98 -11.45
C ARG A 20 -1.88 3.80 -10.58
N GLU A 21 -0.72 3.85 -11.19
CA GLU A 21 0.55 3.75 -10.48
C GLU A 21 1.15 5.14 -10.38
N LEU A 22 1.32 5.64 -9.16
CA LEU A 22 1.78 6.98 -8.87
C LEU A 22 3.15 6.95 -8.22
N VAL A 23 3.98 7.91 -8.59
CA VAL A 23 5.22 8.20 -7.86
C VAL A 23 5.02 9.55 -7.18
N VAL A 24 5.04 9.54 -5.85
CA VAL A 24 4.83 10.72 -5.02
C VAL A 24 6.14 11.09 -4.32
N GLU A 25 6.52 12.36 -4.46
CA GLU A 25 7.68 12.91 -3.78
C GLU A 25 7.22 13.62 -2.51
N ALA A 26 7.88 13.37 -1.40
CA ALA A 26 7.63 14.05 -0.13
C ALA A 26 8.89 14.77 0.31
N LEU A 27 8.79 16.07 0.54
CA LEU A 27 9.89 16.89 1.08
C LEU A 27 9.63 17.10 2.58
N HIS A 28 10.57 16.61 3.41
CA HIS A 28 10.44 16.68 4.88
C HIS A 28 11.75 17.11 5.55
N ARG A 29 12.30 18.25 5.11
CA ARG A 29 13.62 18.73 5.56
C ARG A 29 13.77 18.85 7.08
N GLU A 30 12.70 19.24 7.79
CA GLU A 30 12.71 19.40 9.24
C GLU A 30 11.77 18.43 9.96
N ALA A 31 11.28 17.43 9.23
CA ALA A 31 10.31 16.47 9.77
C ALA A 31 10.81 15.04 9.52
N SER A 32 10.18 14.10 10.21
CA SER A 32 10.43 12.67 9.96
C SER A 32 9.82 12.24 8.63
N THR A 33 10.25 11.10 8.14
CA THR A 33 9.66 10.46 6.96
C THR A 33 8.14 10.33 7.14
N PRO A 34 7.32 10.75 6.16
CA PRO A 34 5.87 10.62 6.29
C PRO A 34 5.45 9.17 6.41
N THR A 35 4.38 8.93 7.17
CA THR A 35 3.81 7.59 7.32
C THR A 35 3.03 7.20 6.08
N ARG A 36 2.79 5.90 5.91
CA ARG A 36 1.94 5.40 4.82
C ARG A 36 0.54 6.01 4.89
N GLN A 37 0.01 6.16 6.08
CA GLN A 37 -1.31 6.76 6.30
C GLN A 37 -1.36 8.20 5.81
N SER A 38 -0.35 9.00 6.12
CA SER A 38 -0.24 10.39 5.64
C SER A 38 -0.23 10.49 4.12
N VAL A 39 0.55 9.63 3.46
CA VAL A 39 0.65 9.58 2.00
C VAL A 39 -0.69 9.16 1.39
N ARG A 40 -1.32 8.13 1.95
CA ARG A 40 -2.64 7.64 1.49
C ARG A 40 -3.71 8.72 1.56
N GLU A 41 -3.80 9.41 2.68
CA GLU A 41 -4.77 10.47 2.88
C GLU A 41 -4.56 11.62 1.89
N TRP A 42 -3.32 12.03 1.71
CA TRP A 42 -2.99 13.11 0.77
C TRP A 42 -3.36 12.73 -0.67
N VAL A 43 -2.99 11.54 -1.12
CA VAL A 43 -3.30 11.04 -2.47
C VAL A 43 -4.82 10.93 -2.67
N ALA A 44 -5.53 10.41 -1.67
CA ALA A 44 -6.98 10.28 -1.72
C ALA A 44 -7.66 11.64 -1.90
N GLN A 45 -7.19 12.66 -1.18
CA GLN A 45 -7.71 14.02 -1.31
C GLN A 45 -7.40 14.63 -2.69
N GLN A 46 -6.20 14.43 -3.19
CA GLN A 46 -5.79 14.98 -4.48
C GLN A 46 -6.56 14.38 -5.66
N LEU A 47 -6.83 13.10 -5.63
CA LEU A 47 -7.52 12.40 -6.70
C LEU A 47 -9.04 12.29 -6.48
N GLY A 48 -9.53 12.69 -5.32
CA GLY A 48 -10.95 12.60 -4.99
C GLY A 48 -11.44 11.16 -4.89
N VAL A 49 -10.60 10.25 -4.44
CA VAL A 49 -10.92 8.84 -4.29
C VAL A 49 -10.96 8.44 -2.81
N ASP A 50 -11.55 7.28 -2.51
CA ASP A 50 -11.60 6.74 -1.17
C ASP A 50 -10.21 6.24 -0.73
N VAL A 51 -9.83 6.51 0.51
CA VAL A 51 -8.56 6.07 1.11
C VAL A 51 -8.39 4.54 1.03
N VAL A 52 -9.47 3.79 1.11
CA VAL A 52 -9.46 2.32 1.02
C VAL A 52 -8.86 1.84 -0.31
N ASN A 53 -9.03 2.62 -1.37
CA ASN A 53 -8.53 2.29 -2.72
C ASN A 53 -7.07 2.69 -2.94
N VAL A 54 -6.48 3.43 -2.01
CA VAL A 54 -5.11 3.93 -2.11
C VAL A 54 -4.18 3.05 -1.27
N LEU A 55 -3.20 2.42 -1.91
CA LEU A 55 -2.23 1.57 -1.23
C LEU A 55 -0.81 2.04 -1.51
N VAL A 56 -0.06 2.33 -0.47
CA VAL A 56 1.36 2.69 -0.57
C VAL A 56 2.18 1.40 -0.57
N ARG A 57 2.81 1.12 -1.68
CA ARG A 57 3.62 -0.07 -1.83
C ARG A 57 4.99 0.07 -1.16
N LYS A 58 5.63 1.22 -1.36
CA LYS A 58 7.00 1.44 -0.91
C LYS A 58 7.24 2.92 -0.64
N ILE A 59 7.97 3.20 0.43
CA ILE A 59 8.48 4.54 0.72
C ILE A 59 9.99 4.42 0.85
N LYS A 60 10.73 5.12 0.00
CA LYS A 60 12.18 5.16 0.03
C LYS A 60 12.64 6.55 0.41
N THR A 61 13.39 6.66 1.50
CA THR A 61 13.95 7.93 1.97
C THR A 61 15.38 8.06 1.51
N GLU A 62 15.71 9.21 0.93
CA GLU A 62 17.09 9.54 0.56
C GLU A 62 17.80 10.08 1.80
N PHE A 63 18.89 9.43 2.17
CA PHE A 63 19.66 9.78 3.35
C PHE A 63 20.24 11.20 3.26
N GLY A 64 19.97 12.01 4.29
CA GLY A 64 20.54 13.35 4.43
C GLY A 64 19.89 14.46 3.60
N VAL A 65 18.96 14.15 2.72
CA VAL A 65 18.36 15.13 1.80
C VAL A 65 16.98 15.61 2.26
N GLY A 66 16.32 14.88 3.16
CA GLY A 66 14.97 15.20 3.60
C GLY A 66 13.91 14.99 2.53
N ARG A 67 14.14 14.00 1.67
CA ARG A 67 13.27 13.65 0.55
C ARG A 67 12.92 12.18 0.59
N SER A 68 11.65 11.86 0.38
CA SER A 68 11.18 10.49 0.26
C SER A 68 10.41 10.32 -1.03
N ILE A 69 10.54 9.15 -1.64
CA ILE A 69 9.78 8.79 -2.83
C ILE A 69 8.88 7.61 -2.46
N ALA A 70 7.59 7.76 -2.70
CA ALA A 70 6.60 6.74 -2.42
C ALA A 70 6.02 6.20 -3.72
N GLU A 71 5.94 4.87 -3.83
CA GLU A 71 5.21 4.21 -4.90
C GLU A 71 3.81 3.91 -4.40
N VAL A 72 2.80 4.49 -5.05
CA VAL A 72 1.41 4.39 -4.63
C VAL A 72 0.58 3.77 -5.74
N HIS A 73 -0.28 2.83 -5.39
CA HIS A 73 -1.25 2.24 -6.31
C HIS A 73 -2.66 2.68 -5.92
N VAL A 74 -3.39 3.25 -6.87
CA VAL A 74 -4.78 3.67 -6.68
C VAL A 74 -5.68 2.79 -7.54
N TYR A 75 -6.51 2.00 -6.89
CA TYR A 75 -7.43 1.08 -7.55
C TYR A 75 -8.80 1.70 -7.77
N SER A 76 -9.49 1.21 -8.79
CA SER A 76 -10.87 1.62 -9.06
C SER A 76 -11.86 0.99 -8.07
N ASP A 77 -11.50 -0.17 -7.49
CA ASP A 77 -12.34 -0.93 -6.56
C ASP A 77 -11.46 -1.56 -5.47
N SER A 78 -11.92 -1.50 -4.23
CA SER A 78 -11.22 -2.10 -3.08
C SER A 78 -11.11 -3.62 -3.18
N LYS A 79 -12.09 -4.29 -3.77
CA LYS A 79 -12.06 -5.74 -4.01
C LYS A 79 -10.92 -6.12 -4.95
N LEU A 80 -10.73 -5.32 -5.99
CA LEU A 80 -9.65 -5.52 -6.95
C LEU A 80 -8.27 -5.34 -6.29
N ALA A 81 -8.14 -4.34 -5.43
CA ALA A 81 -6.93 -4.10 -4.66
C ALA A 81 -6.57 -5.31 -3.79
N ARG A 82 -7.55 -5.89 -3.11
CA ARG A 82 -7.34 -7.08 -2.27
C ARG A 82 -6.98 -8.32 -3.07
N ALA A 83 -7.46 -8.43 -4.30
CA ALA A 83 -7.17 -9.56 -5.17
C ALA A 83 -5.78 -9.48 -5.81
N VAL A 84 -5.32 -8.28 -6.15
CA VAL A 84 -4.09 -8.06 -6.91
C VAL A 84 -2.87 -7.81 -6.03
N GLU A 85 -3.01 -7.01 -4.98
CA GLU A 85 -1.88 -6.64 -4.14
C GLU A 85 -1.39 -7.79 -3.25
N PRO A 86 -0.06 -7.91 -3.04
CA PRO A 86 0.47 -8.89 -2.10
C PRO A 86 -0.05 -8.67 -0.68
N LEU A 87 -0.18 -9.74 0.06
CA LEU A 87 -0.73 -9.72 1.40
C LEU A 87 0.03 -8.79 2.35
N TYR A 88 1.37 -8.74 2.24
CA TYR A 88 2.19 -7.88 3.09
C TYR A 88 1.94 -6.39 2.83
N VAL A 89 1.60 -6.01 1.60
CA VAL A 89 1.24 -4.63 1.26
C VAL A 89 -0.09 -4.26 1.91
N LEU A 90 -1.08 -5.13 1.81
CA LEU A 90 -2.39 -4.94 2.45
C LEU A 90 -2.27 -4.84 3.96
N ALA A 91 -1.44 -5.69 4.57
CA ALA A 91 -1.21 -5.68 6.01
C ALA A 91 -0.61 -4.36 6.50
N ARG A 92 0.33 -3.79 5.73
CA ARG A 92 0.97 -2.53 6.07
C ARG A 92 0.05 -1.32 5.95
N ASN A 93 -0.87 -1.35 4.97
CA ASN A 93 -1.74 -0.21 4.68
C ASN A 93 -3.07 -0.24 5.43
N LEU A 94 -3.68 -1.41 5.61
CA LEU A 94 -5.02 -1.55 6.17
C LEU A 94 -5.06 -1.74 7.70
N GLY A 95 -3.91 -1.77 8.38
CA GLY A 95 -3.86 -1.91 9.83
C GLY A 95 -4.50 -3.20 10.33
N GLU A 96 -5.54 -3.10 11.16
CA GLU A 96 -6.20 -4.26 11.75
C GLU A 96 -6.84 -5.19 10.73
N GLU A 97 -7.47 -4.64 9.69
CA GLU A 97 -8.02 -5.44 8.59
C GLU A 97 -6.93 -6.23 7.88
N GLY A 98 -5.78 -5.61 7.67
CA GLY A 98 -4.62 -6.27 7.10
C GLY A 98 -4.13 -7.43 7.94
N LYS A 99 -4.09 -7.27 9.26
CA LYS A 99 -3.72 -8.35 10.20
C LYS A 99 -4.69 -9.51 10.12
N LYS A 100 -5.99 -9.25 10.06
CA LYS A 100 -7.02 -10.29 9.91
C LYS A 100 -6.83 -11.07 8.61
N LEU A 101 -6.53 -10.40 7.51
CA LEU A 101 -6.28 -11.03 6.22
C LEU A 101 -5.05 -11.95 6.27
N VAL A 102 -3.99 -11.53 6.96
CA VAL A 102 -2.78 -12.34 7.15
C VAL A 102 -3.09 -13.59 7.98
N GLU A 103 -3.83 -13.44 9.07
CA GLU A 103 -4.22 -14.58 9.92
C GLU A 103 -5.08 -15.59 9.16
N GLU A 104 -6.06 -15.14 8.40
CA GLU A 104 -6.89 -16.01 7.56
C GLU A 104 -6.05 -16.77 6.54
N ALA A 105 -5.08 -16.11 5.91
CA ALA A 105 -4.19 -16.74 4.95
C ALA A 105 -3.32 -17.82 5.62
N LYS A 106 -2.82 -17.57 6.83
CA LYS A 106 -2.07 -18.55 7.60
C LYS A 106 -2.93 -19.78 7.93
N LYS A 107 -4.16 -19.57 8.35
CA LYS A 107 -5.11 -20.67 8.63
C LYS A 107 -5.38 -21.52 7.39
N ARG A 108 -5.57 -20.88 6.23
CA ARG A 108 -5.77 -21.59 4.96
C ARG A 108 -4.55 -22.44 4.57
N ARG A 109 -3.34 -21.90 4.75
CA ARG A 109 -2.10 -22.62 4.48
C ARG A 109 -1.95 -23.83 5.40
N SER A 110 -2.23 -23.67 6.68
CA SER A 110 -2.18 -24.74 7.65
C SER A 110 -3.18 -25.87 7.31
N ALA A 111 -4.40 -25.51 6.97
CA ALA A 111 -5.43 -26.45 6.55
C ALA A 111 -5.03 -27.23 5.30
N ARG A 112 -4.41 -26.57 4.32
CA ARG A 112 -3.91 -27.23 3.11
C ARG A 112 -2.78 -28.21 3.41
N ARG A 113 -1.86 -27.85 4.32
CA ARG A 113 -0.76 -28.72 4.75
C ARG A 113 -1.29 -29.97 5.43
N GLU A 114 -2.28 -29.84 6.31
CA GLU A 114 -2.90 -30.98 6.98
C GLU A 114 -3.59 -31.92 5.99
N LYS A 115 -4.32 -31.40 5.03
CA LYS A 115 -4.94 -32.19 3.97
C LYS A 115 -3.91 -32.95 3.15
N ARG A 116 -2.78 -32.32 2.82
CA ARG A 116 -1.68 -32.99 2.11
C ARG A 116 -1.07 -34.10 2.95
N ARG A 117 -0.87 -33.90 4.25
CA ARG A 117 -0.36 -34.95 5.16
C ARG A 117 -1.31 -36.14 5.20
N LYS A 118 -2.60 -35.89 5.31
CA LYS A 118 -3.61 -36.97 5.35
C LYS A 118 -3.69 -37.75 4.02
N ARG A 119 -3.46 -37.08 2.90
CA ARG A 119 -3.46 -37.74 1.57
C ARG A 119 -2.23 -38.64 1.35
N LYS A 120 -1.11 -38.33 1.99
CA LYS A 120 0.15 -39.11 1.86
C LYS A 120 0.23 -40.32 2.74
N LYS A 121 -0.72 -40.52 3.63
CA LYS A 121 -0.77 -41.71 4.52
C LYS A 121 -1.52 -42.87 3.87
#